data_d3b31a1ffd02b7d5e323801d46608424
#
_entry.id   d3b31a1ffd02b7d5e323801d46608424
#
_cell.length_a   1.000
_cell.length_b   1.000
_cell.length_c   1.000
_cell.angle_alpha   90.00
_cell.angle_beta   90.00
_cell.angle_gamma   90.00
#
_symmetry.space_group_name_H-M   'P 1'
#
loop_
_entity.id
_entity.type
_entity.pdbx_description
1 polymer ?
#
loop_
_entity_poly.entity_id
_entity_poly.type
_entity_poly.pdbx_seq_one_letter_code
_entity_poly.pdbx_strand_id
1 'polypeptide(L)'
;FDLSTTTISTTSSDFGLIIDTNTNFTDATVHTTGLSISGRTVTFTNVNFTHAEYFTLAVTENFNQPTDLTNLRAWYDATDNTTLYTDESCATQVSTTGQDVRCWQDKSNYSANATNVSGKGMPTFITNEFNGLSVLNFSKSETDTLRHVVPAQYTANFTIFLVIQSKGHAATY
;
A
#
# COMPACT_ATOMS: atom_id res chain seq x y z
N PHE A 1 -26.66 -5.54 12.01
CA PHE A 1 -26.14 -4.65 10.97
C PHE A 1 -26.07 -5.41 9.64
N ASP A 2 -26.61 -4.87 8.57
CA ASP A 2 -26.69 -5.52 7.26
C ASP A 2 -25.54 -5.06 6.35
N LEU A 3 -24.67 -5.98 5.98
CA LEU A 3 -23.52 -5.76 5.10
C LEU A 3 -23.83 -6.01 3.61
N SER A 4 -25.07 -5.86 3.19
CA SER A 4 -25.55 -6.32 1.88
C SER A 4 -24.89 -5.71 0.65
N THR A 5 -24.13 -4.62 0.79
CA THR A 5 -23.56 -3.85 -0.33
C THR A 5 -22.03 -3.80 -0.35
N THR A 6 -21.34 -4.44 0.59
CA THR A 6 -19.89 -4.40 0.71
C THR A 6 -19.26 -5.78 0.63
N THR A 7 -18.19 -5.92 -0.12
CA THR A 7 -17.28 -7.07 -0.10
C THR A 7 -16.35 -6.91 1.11
N ILE A 8 -16.88 -7.05 2.32
CA ILE A 8 -16.08 -7.03 3.54
C ILE A 8 -15.69 -8.46 3.90
N SER A 9 -14.50 -8.64 4.46
CA SER A 9 -14.04 -9.90 5.03
C SER A 9 -15.11 -10.53 5.93
N THR A 10 -15.23 -11.85 5.87
CA THR A 10 -16.16 -12.61 6.72
C THR A 10 -15.47 -13.16 7.98
N THR A 11 -14.27 -12.69 8.27
CA THR A 11 -13.50 -13.12 9.45
C THR A 11 -13.88 -12.28 10.66
N SER A 12 -14.23 -12.92 11.76
CA SER A 12 -14.68 -12.22 12.98
C SER A 12 -13.62 -11.32 13.61
N SER A 13 -12.33 -11.58 13.38
CA SER A 13 -11.22 -10.73 13.86
C SER A 13 -11.16 -9.35 13.17
N ASP A 14 -11.86 -9.19 12.05
CA ASP A 14 -11.78 -7.98 11.24
C ASP A 14 -12.80 -6.92 11.65
N PHE A 15 -13.62 -7.19 12.65
CA PHE A 15 -14.66 -6.29 13.10
C PHE A 15 -14.47 -5.87 14.56
N GLY A 16 -14.82 -4.63 14.86
CA GLY A 16 -14.92 -4.09 16.19
C GLY A 16 -16.18 -3.24 16.34
N LEU A 17 -16.84 -3.33 17.48
CA LEU A 17 -17.88 -2.40 17.87
C LEU A 17 -17.25 -1.29 18.68
N ILE A 18 -17.37 -0.05 18.23
CA ILE A 18 -16.88 1.14 18.91
C ILE A 18 -18.06 1.78 19.63
N ILE A 19 -17.91 2.03 20.93
CA ILE A 19 -18.92 2.67 21.77
C ILE A 19 -18.29 3.90 22.43
N ASP A 20 -19.02 5.02 22.41
CA ASP A 20 -18.58 6.27 23.00
C ASP A 20 -19.78 7.04 23.59
N THR A 21 -19.49 7.94 24.51
CA THR A 21 -20.45 8.87 25.08
C THR A 21 -20.66 10.13 24.22
N ASN A 22 -19.88 10.27 23.16
CA ASN A 22 -19.96 11.38 22.21
C ASN A 22 -19.81 10.90 20.75
N THR A 23 -20.08 11.78 19.79
CA THR A 23 -20.10 11.45 18.36
C THR A 23 -18.74 11.52 17.67
N ASN A 24 -17.67 11.92 18.36
CA ASN A 24 -16.35 12.07 17.75
C ASN A 24 -15.48 10.81 17.86
N PHE A 25 -15.86 9.87 18.75
CA PHE A 25 -15.18 8.58 18.94
C PHE A 25 -13.67 8.66 19.25
N THR A 26 -13.20 9.78 19.84
CA THR A 26 -11.76 9.98 20.09
C THR A 26 -11.24 9.23 21.31
N ASP A 27 -12.11 8.93 22.26
CA ASP A 27 -11.84 8.19 23.50
C ASP A 27 -12.75 6.96 23.66
N ALA A 28 -13.24 6.45 22.55
CA ALA A 28 -14.18 5.35 22.46
C ALA A 28 -13.62 4.03 23.00
N THR A 29 -14.51 3.21 23.53
CA THR A 29 -14.20 1.82 23.87
C THR A 29 -14.41 0.91 22.66
N VAL A 30 -13.40 0.11 22.32
CA VAL A 30 -13.47 -0.85 21.22
C VAL A 30 -13.72 -2.26 21.76
N HIS A 31 -14.81 -2.87 21.34
CA HIS A 31 -15.17 -4.25 21.67
C HIS A 31 -14.84 -5.18 20.50
N THR A 32 -13.86 -6.06 20.70
CA THR A 32 -13.42 -7.05 19.69
C THR A 32 -13.70 -8.48 20.12
N THR A 33 -14.26 -8.68 21.32
CA THR A 33 -14.58 -10.00 21.88
C THR A 33 -16.09 -10.26 21.85
N GLY A 34 -16.48 -11.53 21.89
CA GLY A 34 -17.88 -11.93 21.84
C GLY A 34 -18.54 -11.72 20.47
N LEU A 35 -17.76 -11.65 19.44
CA LEU A 35 -18.18 -11.38 18.06
C LEU A 35 -18.37 -12.67 17.29
N SER A 36 -19.49 -12.77 16.57
CA SER A 36 -19.75 -13.86 15.61
C SER A 36 -20.34 -13.32 14.32
N ILE A 37 -20.05 -13.99 13.22
CA ILE A 37 -20.57 -13.64 11.89
C ILE A 37 -21.34 -14.84 11.36
N SER A 38 -22.58 -14.59 10.91
CA SER A 38 -23.40 -15.58 10.21
C SER A 38 -24.06 -14.95 9.00
N GLY A 39 -23.64 -15.37 7.83
CA GLY A 39 -24.04 -14.74 6.57
C GLY A 39 -23.66 -13.27 6.53
N ARG A 40 -24.63 -12.38 6.55
CA ARG A 40 -24.45 -10.91 6.53
C ARG A 40 -24.71 -10.25 7.90
N THR A 41 -24.83 -11.04 8.94
CA THR A 41 -25.14 -10.54 10.28
C THR A 41 -23.92 -10.63 11.16
N VAL A 42 -23.53 -9.51 11.72
CA VAL A 42 -22.51 -9.43 12.78
C VAL A 42 -23.22 -9.34 14.12
N THR A 43 -22.88 -10.23 15.03
CA THR A 43 -23.45 -10.27 16.38
C THR A 43 -22.36 -10.06 17.41
N PHE A 44 -22.57 -9.12 18.30
CA PHE A 44 -21.74 -8.89 19.49
C PHE A 44 -22.52 -9.37 20.71
N THR A 45 -21.90 -10.20 21.54
CA THR A 45 -22.47 -10.69 22.80
C THR A 45 -21.76 -10.04 23.96
N ASN A 46 -22.48 -9.92 25.10
CA ASN A 46 -21.95 -9.31 26.33
C ASN A 46 -21.54 -7.84 26.20
N VAL A 47 -22.16 -7.11 25.28
CA VAL A 47 -22.03 -5.67 25.18
C VAL A 47 -23.16 -5.04 26.01
N ASN A 48 -22.80 -4.18 26.95
CA ASN A 48 -23.75 -3.46 27.78
C ASN A 48 -23.76 -2.00 27.36
N PHE A 49 -24.88 -1.52 26.83
CA PHE A 49 -25.07 -0.12 26.47
C PHE A 49 -25.66 0.63 27.68
N THR A 50 -25.04 1.73 28.01
CA THR A 50 -25.61 2.68 28.98
C THR A 50 -26.39 3.78 28.27
N HIS A 51 -27.16 4.57 29.03
CA HIS A 51 -27.95 5.64 28.43
C HIS A 51 -27.07 6.73 27.82
N ALA A 52 -27.43 7.19 26.61
CA ALA A 52 -26.74 8.23 25.83
C ALA A 52 -25.37 7.84 25.26
N GLU A 53 -25.15 6.57 24.97
CA GLU A 53 -23.98 6.13 24.20
C GLU A 53 -24.27 6.09 22.70
N TYR A 54 -23.25 6.41 21.93
CA TYR A 54 -23.22 6.28 20.49
C TYR A 54 -22.39 5.04 20.11
N PHE A 55 -22.72 4.39 19.03
CA PHE A 55 -21.91 3.26 18.54
C PHE A 55 -21.74 3.28 17.04
N THR A 56 -20.64 2.70 16.59
CA THR A 56 -20.39 2.44 15.19
C THR A 56 -19.69 1.09 15.03
N LEU A 57 -19.85 0.49 13.86
CA LEU A 57 -19.10 -0.70 13.49
C LEU A 57 -17.79 -0.26 12.83
N ALA A 58 -16.67 -0.71 13.37
CA ALA A 58 -15.38 -0.57 12.73
C ALA A 58 -14.97 -1.89 12.08
N VAL A 59 -14.33 -1.79 10.93
CA VAL A 59 -13.61 -2.90 10.33
C VAL A 59 -12.15 -2.72 10.70
N THR A 60 -11.61 -3.68 11.43
CA THR A 60 -10.19 -3.71 11.81
C THR A 60 -9.41 -4.43 10.71
N GLU A 61 -9.56 -4.03 9.47
CA GLU A 61 -8.61 -4.46 8.46
C GLU A 61 -7.28 -3.76 8.78
N ASN A 62 -6.38 -4.50 9.39
CA ASN A 62 -5.01 -4.06 9.59
C ASN A 62 -4.28 -4.09 8.25
N PHE A 63 -4.54 -3.11 7.39
CA PHE A 63 -3.67 -2.84 6.25
C PHE A 63 -2.38 -2.19 6.77
N ASN A 64 -1.54 -3.00 7.41
CA ASN A 64 -0.24 -2.52 7.89
C ASN A 64 0.77 -2.39 6.75
N GLN A 65 0.55 -3.11 5.68
CA GLN A 65 1.41 -3.12 4.49
C GLN A 65 0.62 -3.56 3.26
N PRO A 66 1.11 -3.20 2.06
CA PRO A 66 0.44 -3.55 0.80
C PRO A 66 0.18 -5.04 0.61
N THR A 67 0.99 -5.93 1.19
CA THR A 67 0.81 -7.40 1.12
C THR A 67 -0.47 -7.90 1.78
N ASP A 68 -1.09 -7.10 2.65
CA ASP A 68 -2.38 -7.45 3.28
C ASP A 68 -3.55 -7.33 2.27
N LEU A 69 -3.32 -6.66 1.14
CA LEU A 69 -4.30 -6.57 0.06
C LEU A 69 -4.39 -7.90 -0.71
N THR A 70 -5.57 -8.49 -0.73
CA THR A 70 -5.86 -9.62 -1.63
C THR A 70 -5.73 -9.17 -3.09
N ASN A 71 -5.06 -9.98 -3.91
CA ASN A 71 -4.79 -9.68 -5.32
C ASN A 71 -3.86 -8.48 -5.57
N LEU A 72 -3.00 -8.13 -4.62
CA LEU A 72 -1.89 -7.21 -4.89
C LEU A 72 -1.06 -7.74 -6.06
N ARG A 73 -0.91 -6.97 -7.12
CA ARG A 73 -0.27 -7.40 -8.38
C ARG A 73 1.16 -6.92 -8.52
N ALA A 74 1.46 -5.77 -7.94
CA ALA A 74 2.80 -5.22 -7.89
C ALA A 74 2.93 -4.29 -6.69
N TRP A 75 4.09 -4.33 -6.03
CA TRP A 75 4.45 -3.42 -4.97
C TRP A 75 5.93 -3.06 -5.06
N TYR A 76 6.19 -1.81 -5.35
CA TYR A 76 7.53 -1.25 -5.44
C TYR A 76 7.73 -0.22 -4.33
N ASP A 77 8.82 -0.35 -3.59
CA ASP A 77 9.11 0.48 -2.43
C ASP A 77 10.57 0.98 -2.50
N ALA A 78 10.75 2.25 -2.85
CA ALA A 78 12.08 2.85 -2.99
C ALA A 78 12.76 3.09 -1.62
N THR A 79 12.03 2.99 -0.52
CA THR A 79 12.62 3.13 0.83
C THR A 79 13.33 1.86 1.26
N ASP A 80 13.01 0.73 0.66
CA ASP A 80 13.65 -0.56 0.88
C ASP A 80 14.74 -0.81 -0.16
N ASN A 81 15.96 -0.36 0.12
CA ASN A 81 17.09 -0.51 -0.79
C ASN A 81 17.48 -1.97 -1.07
N THR A 82 16.99 -2.92 -0.27
CA THR A 82 17.22 -4.36 -0.54
C THR A 82 16.51 -4.85 -1.78
N THR A 83 15.55 -4.08 -2.31
CA THR A 83 14.80 -4.36 -3.53
C THR A 83 15.33 -3.64 -4.77
N LEU A 84 16.38 -2.83 -4.61
CA LEU A 84 16.96 -2.00 -5.67
C LEU A 84 18.31 -2.56 -6.12
N TYR A 85 18.53 -2.69 -7.43
CA TYR A 85 19.72 -3.31 -7.98
C TYR A 85 20.32 -2.51 -9.12
N THR A 86 21.66 -2.55 -9.22
CA THR A 86 22.45 -1.87 -10.25
C THR A 86 22.51 -2.63 -11.57
N ASP A 87 22.00 -3.84 -11.63
CA ASP A 87 21.96 -4.70 -12.82
C ASP A 87 20.56 -5.22 -13.12
N GLU A 88 20.31 -5.62 -14.37
CA GLU A 88 19.01 -6.08 -14.84
C GLU A 88 18.64 -7.49 -14.35
N SER A 89 19.63 -8.27 -13.88
CA SER A 89 19.41 -9.60 -13.30
C SER A 89 18.99 -9.55 -11.83
N CYS A 90 18.93 -8.34 -11.24
CA CYS A 90 18.59 -8.11 -9.83
C CYS A 90 19.53 -8.87 -8.86
N ALA A 91 20.82 -8.86 -9.13
CA ALA A 91 21.83 -9.60 -8.37
C ALA A 91 22.69 -8.70 -7.47
N THR A 92 23.01 -7.47 -7.91
CA THR A 92 23.88 -6.54 -7.20
C THR A 92 23.06 -5.38 -6.63
N GLN A 93 22.84 -5.37 -5.33
CA GLN A 93 22.07 -4.33 -4.66
C GLN A 93 22.72 -2.95 -4.72
N VAL A 94 21.91 -1.90 -4.76
CA VAL A 94 22.40 -0.53 -4.53
C VAL A 94 22.85 -0.38 -3.06
N SER A 95 23.95 0.34 -2.85
CA SER A 95 24.52 0.52 -1.52
C SER A 95 24.72 1.99 -1.12
N THR A 96 24.76 2.89 -2.09
CA THR A 96 25.04 4.32 -1.89
C THR A 96 24.15 5.20 -2.73
N THR A 97 23.85 6.39 -2.21
CA THR A 97 23.15 7.44 -2.97
C THR A 97 23.91 7.79 -4.25
N GLY A 98 23.18 8.07 -5.31
CA GLY A 98 23.74 8.40 -6.63
C GLY A 98 23.95 7.21 -7.56
N GLN A 99 23.71 5.99 -7.11
CA GLN A 99 23.78 4.80 -7.99
C GLN A 99 22.56 4.68 -8.89
N ASP A 100 22.81 4.26 -10.13
CA ASP A 100 21.77 3.92 -11.08
C ASP A 100 21.04 2.64 -10.69
N VAL A 101 19.71 2.64 -10.87
CA VAL A 101 18.88 1.47 -10.62
C VAL A 101 18.42 0.86 -11.95
N ARG A 102 18.79 -0.38 -12.18
CA ARG A 102 18.44 -1.16 -13.38
C ARG A 102 17.34 -2.19 -13.12
N CYS A 103 17.17 -2.60 -11.89
CA CYS A 103 16.08 -3.46 -11.46
C CYS A 103 15.49 -2.94 -10.17
N TRP A 104 14.16 -2.85 -10.13
CA TRP A 104 13.36 -2.62 -8.93
C TRP A 104 12.52 -3.86 -8.68
N GLN A 105 12.86 -4.60 -7.64
CA GLN A 105 12.20 -5.86 -7.34
C GLN A 105 10.78 -5.61 -6.81
N ASP A 106 9.85 -6.39 -7.34
CA ASP A 106 8.47 -6.41 -6.88
C ASP A 106 8.37 -7.16 -5.54
N LYS A 107 7.82 -6.52 -4.54
CA LYS A 107 7.57 -7.08 -3.20
C LYS A 107 6.26 -7.86 -3.11
N SER A 108 5.46 -7.88 -4.17
CA SER A 108 4.25 -8.71 -4.23
C SER A 108 4.58 -10.18 -4.48
N ASN A 109 3.57 -11.05 -4.35
CA ASN A 109 3.72 -12.48 -4.64
C ASN A 109 3.86 -12.80 -6.15
N TYR A 110 3.80 -11.80 -7.03
CA TYR A 110 3.87 -12.00 -8.49
C TYR A 110 5.28 -11.91 -9.05
N SER A 111 6.24 -11.37 -8.28
CA SER A 111 7.66 -11.27 -8.67
C SER A 111 7.87 -10.60 -10.03
N ALA A 112 7.04 -9.63 -10.36
CA ALA A 112 7.06 -8.92 -11.63
C ALA A 112 7.97 -7.68 -11.54
N ASN A 113 9.29 -7.91 -11.53
CA ASN A 113 10.28 -6.85 -11.37
C ASN A 113 10.19 -5.81 -12.48
N ALA A 114 10.44 -4.54 -12.13
CA ALA A 114 10.58 -3.46 -13.09
C ALA A 114 12.05 -3.33 -13.48
N THR A 115 12.37 -3.50 -14.76
CA THR A 115 13.74 -3.48 -15.25
C THR A 115 13.99 -2.38 -16.26
N ASN A 116 15.26 -2.01 -16.42
CA ASN A 116 15.67 -1.01 -17.39
C ASN A 116 15.23 -1.35 -18.81
N VAL A 117 14.99 -0.32 -19.62
CA VAL A 117 14.67 -0.45 -21.04
C VAL A 117 15.90 -0.08 -21.85
N SER A 118 16.36 -0.98 -22.71
CA SER A 118 17.53 -0.75 -23.56
C SER A 118 17.41 0.58 -24.33
N GLY A 119 18.46 1.38 -24.32
CA GLY A 119 18.51 2.70 -24.95
C GLY A 119 17.81 3.81 -24.17
N LYS A 120 17.38 3.55 -22.92
CA LYS A 120 16.84 4.56 -22.01
C LYS A 120 17.79 4.80 -20.84
N GLY A 121 17.65 5.96 -20.21
CA GLY A 121 18.32 6.26 -18.94
C GLY A 121 17.80 5.41 -17.80
N MET A 122 18.43 5.53 -16.66
CA MET A 122 18.13 4.78 -15.43
C MET A 122 17.86 5.74 -14.30
N PRO A 123 16.81 5.53 -13.49
CA PRO A 123 16.60 6.34 -12.32
C PRO A 123 17.74 6.14 -11.32
N THR A 124 18.00 7.19 -10.56
CA THR A 124 19.07 7.22 -9.57
C THR A 124 18.50 7.05 -8.16
N PHE A 125 19.11 6.20 -7.35
CA PHE A 125 18.77 6.03 -5.95
C PHE A 125 19.28 7.22 -5.13
N ILE A 126 18.41 7.89 -4.38
CA ILE A 126 18.74 9.04 -3.52
C ILE A 126 18.24 8.76 -2.10
N THR A 127 19.16 8.87 -1.14
CA THR A 127 18.86 8.71 0.28
C THR A 127 18.43 10.02 0.93
N ASN A 128 17.57 9.96 1.95
CA ASN A 128 17.12 11.12 2.76
C ASN A 128 16.51 12.28 1.95
N GLU A 129 15.92 12.00 0.81
CA GLU A 129 15.41 13.02 -0.11
C GLU A 129 14.03 13.54 0.28
N PHE A 130 13.13 12.66 0.71
CA PHE A 130 11.76 13.04 1.02
C PHE A 130 11.38 12.59 2.44
N ASN A 131 11.22 13.55 3.35
CA ASN A 131 10.92 13.29 4.78
C ASN A 131 11.91 12.29 5.44
N GLY A 132 13.19 12.31 5.05
CA GLY A 132 14.18 11.35 5.53
C GLY A 132 14.10 9.95 4.85
N LEU A 133 13.22 9.77 3.91
CA LEU A 133 13.08 8.52 3.16
C LEU A 133 13.90 8.56 1.86
N SER A 134 14.30 7.37 1.42
CA SER A 134 14.94 7.19 0.12
C SER A 134 13.91 7.20 -1.00
N VAL A 135 14.35 7.63 -2.19
CA VAL A 135 13.52 7.71 -3.40
C VAL A 135 14.29 7.24 -4.63
N LEU A 136 13.57 6.95 -5.70
CA LEU A 136 14.12 6.89 -7.05
C LEU A 136 13.83 8.21 -7.78
N ASN A 137 14.90 8.86 -8.23
CA ASN A 137 14.81 10.08 -9.02
C ASN A 137 14.83 9.74 -10.52
N PHE A 138 13.77 10.11 -11.23
CA PHE A 138 13.63 9.92 -12.66
C PHE A 138 13.87 11.25 -13.38
N SER A 139 14.89 11.31 -14.23
CA SER A 139 15.23 12.48 -15.03
C SER A 139 14.59 12.42 -16.41
N LYS A 140 13.81 13.44 -16.78
CA LYS A 140 13.24 13.56 -18.11
C LYS A 140 14.33 13.76 -19.18
N SER A 141 15.38 14.51 -18.88
CA SER A 141 16.47 14.79 -19.83
C SER A 141 17.24 13.52 -20.23
N GLU A 142 17.32 12.56 -19.32
CA GLU A 142 18.00 11.28 -19.54
C GLU A 142 17.06 10.17 -20.01
N THR A 143 15.77 10.47 -20.09
CA THR A 143 14.73 9.51 -20.48
C THR A 143 14.65 8.28 -19.57
N ASP A 144 14.83 8.49 -18.26
CA ASP A 144 14.86 7.41 -17.28
C ASP A 144 13.59 6.57 -17.30
N THR A 145 13.77 5.27 -17.34
CA THR A 145 12.65 4.34 -17.50
C THR A 145 12.95 3.01 -16.83
N LEU A 146 12.05 2.57 -15.98
CA LEU A 146 11.93 1.19 -15.57
C LEU A 146 10.59 0.65 -16.09
N ARG A 147 10.60 -0.52 -16.67
CA ARG A 147 9.42 -1.16 -17.25
C ARG A 147 9.05 -2.40 -16.45
N HIS A 148 7.85 -2.38 -15.90
CA HIS A 148 7.17 -3.57 -15.44
C HIS A 148 6.47 -4.24 -16.63
N VAL A 149 6.75 -5.52 -16.85
CA VAL A 149 6.04 -6.29 -17.87
C VAL A 149 4.78 -6.85 -17.23
N VAL A 150 3.65 -6.26 -17.57
CA VAL A 150 2.34 -6.67 -17.09
C VAL A 150 2.05 -8.08 -17.63
N PRO A 151 1.87 -9.09 -16.77
CA PRO A 151 1.42 -10.40 -17.22
C PRO A 151 0.05 -10.32 -17.90
N ALA A 152 -0.20 -11.17 -18.90
CA ALA A 152 -1.45 -11.20 -19.68
C ALA A 152 -2.75 -11.33 -18.86
N GLN A 153 -2.64 -11.69 -17.60
CA GLN A 153 -3.77 -11.84 -16.67
C GLN A 153 -4.31 -10.53 -16.07
N TYR A 154 -3.73 -9.38 -16.38
CA TYR A 154 -4.31 -8.07 -16.02
C TYR A 154 -5.44 -7.69 -17.01
N THR A 155 -6.41 -8.55 -17.19
CA THR A 155 -7.55 -8.32 -18.09
C THR A 155 -8.74 -7.66 -17.42
N ALA A 156 -8.70 -7.49 -16.10
CA ALA A 156 -9.77 -6.88 -15.30
C ALA A 156 -9.41 -5.42 -14.92
N ASN A 157 -10.37 -4.72 -14.34
CA ASN A 157 -10.16 -3.40 -13.76
C ASN A 157 -9.08 -3.48 -12.67
N PHE A 158 -8.21 -2.48 -12.62
CA PHE A 158 -7.16 -2.37 -11.60
C PHE A 158 -7.10 -0.96 -11.01
N THR A 159 -6.55 -0.85 -9.82
CA THR A 159 -6.28 0.42 -9.14
C THR A 159 -4.78 0.56 -8.96
N ILE A 160 -4.24 1.77 -9.17
CA ILE A 160 -2.84 2.12 -8.92
C ILE A 160 -2.79 3.17 -7.83
N PHE A 161 -1.96 2.95 -6.81
CA PHE A 161 -1.58 3.95 -5.82
C PHE A 161 -0.15 4.39 -6.12
N LEU A 162 0.07 5.70 -6.25
CA LEU A 162 1.38 6.28 -6.53
C LEU A 162 1.71 7.33 -5.47
N VAL A 163 2.94 7.27 -4.95
CA VAL A 163 3.54 8.33 -4.15
C VAL A 163 4.68 8.93 -4.97
N ILE A 164 4.47 10.11 -5.51
CA ILE A 164 5.42 10.81 -6.36
C ILE A 164 5.54 12.27 -5.95
N GLN A 165 6.73 12.85 -6.17
CA GLN A 165 6.97 14.27 -6.06
C GLN A 165 7.52 14.78 -7.40
N SER A 166 6.87 15.78 -7.98
CA SER A 166 7.42 16.50 -9.13
C SER A 166 8.40 17.56 -8.63
N LYS A 167 9.67 17.47 -9.04
CA LYS A 167 10.62 18.57 -8.89
C LYS A 167 10.35 19.55 -10.03
N GLY A 168 9.72 20.67 -9.71
CA GLY A 168 9.10 21.60 -10.63
C GLY A 168 9.96 21.95 -11.85
N HIS A 169 9.32 21.95 -13.02
CA HIS A 169 9.81 22.69 -14.17
C HIS A 169 9.57 24.17 -13.86
N ALA A 170 10.63 24.97 -13.80
CA ALA A 170 10.48 26.40 -13.98
C ALA A 170 9.86 26.57 -15.38
N ALA A 171 8.59 26.94 -15.45
CA ALA A 171 7.98 27.33 -16.71
C ALA A 171 8.70 28.60 -17.16
N THR A 172 9.54 28.47 -18.15
CA THR A 172 9.99 29.63 -18.93
C THR A 172 8.80 30.03 -19.81
N TYR A 173 8.08 31.07 -19.38
CA TYR A 173 7.12 31.77 -20.19
C TYR A 173 7.87 32.69 -21.14
#